data_6e6b647f116e840bb44fc75118160bdd
#
_entry.id   6e6b647f116e840bb44fc75118160bdd
#
_cell.length_a   1.000
_cell.length_b   1.000
_cell.length_c   1.000
_cell.angle_alpha   90.00
_cell.angle_beta   90.00
_cell.angle_gamma   90.00
#
_symmetry.space_group_name_H-M   'P 1'
#
loop_
_entity.id
_entity.type
_entity.pdbx_description
1 polymer ?
#
loop_
_entity_poly.entity_id
_entity_poly.type
_entity_poly.pdbx_seq_one_letter_code
_entity_poly.pdbx_strand_id
1 'polypeptide(L)'
;MFFLPLYDENPSKRPPIITWAFIFICFIVFMYQFNLPQRLEIGFVYKYAFIPDYLSNYYIVSNLAPINPLITLITSAFLHAGWMHILGNMLYLWIFGDNVEDSMGKFKFFIFYILCAISGSLLQYYSNPSSDIPIVGASGAIAGVLGSYLILYPKAN
;
A
#
# COMPACT_ATOMS: atom_id res chain seq x y z
N MET A 1 22.28 7.97 -8.09
CA MET A 1 22.75 7.22 -6.91
C MET A 1 21.50 6.76 -6.18
N PHE A 2 21.17 5.47 -6.23
CA PHE A 2 20.01 4.94 -5.50
C PHE A 2 20.40 4.81 -4.03
N PHE A 3 19.78 5.60 -3.16
CA PHE A 3 19.92 5.46 -1.72
C PHE A 3 18.96 4.31 -1.31
N LEU A 4 19.50 3.14 -1.03
CA LEU A 4 18.78 2.06 -0.37
C LEU A 4 19.07 2.20 1.12
N PRO A 5 18.10 2.62 1.95
CA PRO A 5 18.26 2.60 3.38
C PRO A 5 18.38 1.14 3.82
N LEU A 6 19.42 0.79 4.56
CA LEU A 6 19.63 -0.57 5.05
C LEU A 6 19.17 -0.75 6.49
N TYR A 7 19.14 0.32 7.27
CA TYR A 7 18.67 0.36 8.66
C TYR A 7 18.42 1.81 9.09
N ASP A 8 17.75 1.97 10.21
CA ASP A 8 17.52 3.24 10.90
C ASP A 8 18.26 3.21 12.26
N GLU A 9 18.83 4.35 12.64
CA GLU A 9 19.57 4.50 13.91
C GLU A 9 18.64 4.76 15.12
N ASN A 10 17.33 4.96 14.90
CA ASN A 10 16.38 5.22 15.97
C ASN A 10 15.70 3.93 16.44
N PRO A 11 16.12 3.31 17.57
CA PRO A 11 15.51 2.07 18.03
C PRO A 11 14.06 2.32 18.49
N SER A 12 13.13 1.55 17.97
CA SER A 12 11.75 1.50 18.47
C SER A 12 11.72 0.88 19.88
N LYS A 13 10.89 1.44 20.76
CA LYS A 13 10.77 0.99 22.18
C LYS A 13 9.73 -0.14 22.32
N ARG A 14 8.85 -0.30 21.37
CA ARG A 14 7.74 -1.26 21.40
C ARG A 14 7.75 -2.14 20.15
N PRO A 15 7.31 -3.41 20.25
CA PRO A 15 7.23 -4.29 19.09
C PRO A 15 6.23 -3.71 18.06
N PRO A 16 6.64 -3.56 16.78
CA PRO A 16 5.84 -2.95 15.73
C PRO A 16 4.87 -3.98 15.11
N ILE A 17 3.85 -4.36 15.87
CA ILE A 17 2.93 -5.45 15.53
C ILE A 17 2.13 -5.14 14.26
N ILE A 18 1.69 -3.89 14.07
CA ILE A 18 0.88 -3.51 12.92
C ILE A 18 1.75 -3.46 11.65
N THR A 19 2.96 -2.92 11.76
CA THR A 19 3.96 -2.96 10.68
C THR A 19 4.21 -4.40 10.22
N TRP A 20 4.50 -5.32 11.14
CA TRP A 20 4.69 -6.73 10.81
C TRP A 20 3.44 -7.38 10.21
N ALA A 21 2.26 -7.05 10.72
CA ALA A 21 1.00 -7.56 10.19
C ALA A 21 0.79 -7.11 8.74
N PHE A 22 1.03 -5.84 8.41
CA PHE A 22 0.91 -5.34 7.03
C PHE A 22 1.92 -6.02 6.10
N ILE A 23 3.19 -6.15 6.51
CA ILE A 23 4.21 -6.87 5.74
C ILE A 23 3.76 -8.31 5.48
N PHE A 24 3.31 -9.00 6.52
CA PHE A 24 2.87 -10.40 6.42
C PHE A 24 1.65 -10.56 5.49
N ILE A 25 0.65 -9.69 5.61
CA ILE A 25 -0.53 -9.70 4.73
C ILE A 25 -0.12 -9.45 3.27
N CYS A 26 0.74 -8.47 2.99
CA CYS A 26 1.24 -8.20 1.65
C CYS A 26 1.95 -9.43 1.05
N PHE A 27 2.81 -10.11 1.84
CA PHE A 27 3.47 -11.33 1.37
C PHE A 27 2.49 -12.47 1.10
N ILE A 28 1.50 -12.70 1.97
CA ILE A 28 0.48 -13.74 1.75
C ILE A 28 -0.31 -13.45 0.48
N VAL A 29 -0.80 -12.22 0.31
CA VAL A 29 -1.57 -11.82 -0.88
C VAL A 29 -0.72 -11.97 -2.13
N PHE A 30 0.54 -11.53 -2.09
CA PHE A 30 1.46 -11.63 -3.22
C PHE A 30 1.77 -13.10 -3.57
N MET A 31 2.05 -13.95 -2.58
CA MET A 31 2.30 -15.37 -2.81
C MET A 31 1.07 -16.08 -3.41
N TYR A 32 -0.12 -15.71 -2.95
CA TYR A 32 -1.36 -16.21 -3.55
C TYR A 32 -1.47 -15.75 -5.01
N GLN A 33 -1.32 -14.44 -5.29
CA GLN A 33 -1.37 -13.85 -6.62
C GLN A 33 -0.34 -14.50 -7.56
N PHE A 34 0.91 -14.62 -7.11
CA PHE A 34 2.03 -15.13 -7.90
C PHE A 34 1.87 -16.61 -8.30
N ASN A 35 1.17 -17.42 -7.50
CA ASN A 35 0.92 -18.83 -7.80
C ASN A 35 -0.35 -19.07 -8.63
N LEU A 36 -1.11 -18.04 -8.97
CA LEU A 36 -2.27 -18.18 -9.85
C LEU A 36 -1.84 -18.43 -11.30
N PRO A 37 -2.55 -19.28 -12.06
CA PRO A 37 -2.44 -19.28 -13.51
C PRO A 37 -2.69 -17.88 -14.08
N GLN A 38 -1.94 -17.48 -15.10
CA GLN A 38 -1.95 -16.12 -15.66
C GLN A 38 -3.35 -15.53 -15.88
N ARG A 39 -4.29 -16.32 -16.40
CA ARG A 39 -5.67 -15.87 -16.63
C ARG A 39 -6.39 -15.51 -15.33
N LEU A 40 -6.17 -16.29 -14.27
CA LEU A 40 -6.78 -16.05 -12.96
C LEU A 40 -6.08 -14.91 -12.23
N GLU A 41 -4.77 -14.77 -12.39
CA GLU A 41 -4.01 -13.64 -11.86
C GLU A 41 -4.53 -12.31 -12.41
N ILE A 42 -4.70 -12.20 -13.73
CA ILE A 42 -5.28 -11.01 -14.36
C ILE A 42 -6.66 -10.71 -13.74
N GLY A 43 -7.54 -11.72 -13.66
CA GLY A 43 -8.85 -11.56 -13.05
C GLY A 43 -8.79 -11.13 -11.58
N PHE A 44 -7.84 -11.65 -10.81
CA PHE A 44 -7.60 -11.28 -9.43
C PHE A 44 -7.14 -9.82 -9.30
N VAL A 45 -6.20 -9.39 -10.14
CA VAL A 45 -5.73 -8.00 -10.17
C VAL A 45 -6.88 -7.07 -10.52
N TYR A 46 -7.62 -7.30 -11.60
CA TYR A 46 -8.75 -6.45 -11.99
C TYR A 46 -9.88 -6.42 -10.96
N LYS A 47 -9.99 -7.45 -10.13
CA LYS A 47 -10.98 -7.50 -9.04
C LYS A 47 -10.60 -6.64 -7.84
N TYR A 48 -9.33 -6.62 -7.44
CA TYR A 48 -8.89 -6.05 -6.16
C TYR A 48 -8.01 -4.81 -6.30
N ALA A 49 -7.43 -4.53 -7.49
CA ALA A 49 -6.72 -3.31 -7.78
C ALA A 49 -7.67 -2.10 -7.86
N PHE A 50 -7.15 -0.93 -7.61
CA PHE A 50 -7.88 0.29 -7.83
C PHE A 50 -7.77 0.69 -9.31
N ILE A 51 -8.91 0.92 -9.97
CA ILE A 51 -9.00 1.36 -11.36
C ILE A 51 -9.76 2.69 -11.37
N PRO A 52 -9.10 3.82 -11.71
CA PRO A 52 -9.72 5.14 -11.69
C PRO A 52 -11.02 5.22 -12.49
N ASP A 53 -11.05 4.66 -13.69
CA ASP A 53 -12.24 4.65 -14.55
C ASP A 53 -13.45 3.99 -13.87
N TYR A 54 -13.24 2.94 -13.07
CA TYR A 54 -14.33 2.27 -12.34
C TYR A 54 -14.95 3.15 -11.26
N LEU A 55 -14.20 4.08 -10.69
CA LEU A 55 -14.73 5.07 -9.75
C LEU A 55 -15.50 6.17 -10.48
N SER A 56 -14.98 6.66 -11.61
CA SER A 56 -15.63 7.66 -12.47
C SER A 56 -16.97 7.19 -13.00
N ASN A 57 -17.01 5.92 -13.43
CA ASN A 57 -18.18 5.30 -14.05
C ASN A 57 -18.94 4.37 -13.09
N TYR A 58 -18.88 4.65 -11.78
CA TYR A 58 -19.40 3.78 -10.72
C TYR A 58 -20.82 3.27 -10.98
N TYR A 59 -21.76 4.14 -11.41
CA TYR A 59 -23.15 3.76 -11.67
C TYR A 59 -23.31 2.84 -12.89
N ILE A 60 -22.40 2.92 -13.85
CA ILE A 60 -22.41 2.07 -15.06
C ILE A 60 -21.76 0.74 -14.75
N VAL A 61 -20.65 0.76 -14.01
CA VAL A 61 -19.77 -0.39 -13.75
C VAL A 61 -20.23 -1.19 -12.51
N SER A 62 -21.07 -0.61 -11.64
CA SER A 62 -21.48 -1.23 -10.37
C SER A 62 -22.08 -2.62 -10.49
N ASN A 63 -22.73 -2.92 -11.64
CA ASN A 63 -23.28 -4.24 -11.95
C ASN A 63 -22.26 -5.19 -12.65
N LEU A 64 -21.16 -4.66 -13.14
CA LEU A 64 -20.12 -5.39 -13.88
C LEU A 64 -18.83 -5.55 -13.07
N ALA A 65 -18.52 -4.61 -12.17
CA ALA A 65 -17.36 -4.68 -11.31
C ALA A 65 -17.52 -5.80 -10.28
N PRO A 66 -16.52 -6.66 -10.12
CA PRO A 66 -16.60 -7.81 -9.20
C PRO A 66 -16.73 -7.39 -7.72
N ILE A 67 -16.27 -6.21 -7.35
CA ILE A 67 -16.42 -5.58 -6.02
C ILE A 67 -16.60 -4.06 -6.17
N ASN A 68 -17.12 -3.43 -5.11
CA ASN A 68 -17.30 -1.98 -5.08
C ASN A 68 -15.95 -1.25 -5.25
N PRO A 69 -15.78 -0.32 -6.22
CA PRO A 69 -14.56 0.44 -6.45
C PRO A 69 -14.06 1.22 -5.21
N LEU A 70 -14.92 1.60 -4.28
CA LEU A 70 -14.49 2.23 -3.02
C LEU A 70 -13.70 1.28 -2.11
N ILE A 71 -13.99 -0.03 -2.18
CA ILE A 71 -13.24 -1.03 -1.42
C ILE A 71 -11.83 -1.19 -2.03
N THR A 72 -11.71 -1.02 -3.35
CA THR A 72 -10.43 -1.17 -4.03
C THR A 72 -9.42 -0.06 -3.70
N LEU A 73 -9.87 1.09 -3.18
CA LEU A 73 -8.99 2.11 -2.60
C LEU A 73 -8.10 1.56 -1.47
N ILE A 74 -8.58 0.52 -0.79
CA ILE A 74 -7.85 -0.13 0.32
C ILE A 74 -7.19 -1.42 -0.16
N THR A 75 -7.92 -2.29 -0.88
CA THR A 75 -7.39 -3.60 -1.25
C THR A 75 -6.21 -3.52 -2.19
N SER A 76 -6.16 -2.51 -3.06
CA SER A 76 -5.05 -2.25 -3.98
C SER A 76 -3.69 -2.09 -3.27
N ALA A 77 -3.68 -1.58 -2.03
CA ALA A 77 -2.47 -1.41 -1.25
C ALA A 77 -1.79 -2.73 -0.84
N PHE A 78 -2.51 -3.86 -0.95
CA PHE A 78 -1.99 -5.18 -0.59
C PHE A 78 -1.57 -6.02 -1.80
N LEU A 79 -1.86 -5.58 -3.03
CA LEU A 79 -1.43 -6.24 -4.26
C LEU A 79 -0.08 -5.70 -4.72
N HIS A 80 0.71 -6.54 -5.41
CA HIS A 80 2.00 -6.10 -5.94
C HIS A 80 2.24 -6.71 -7.32
N ALA A 81 2.79 -5.89 -8.25
CA ALA A 81 3.00 -6.26 -9.63
C ALA A 81 4.20 -7.23 -9.87
N GLY A 82 5.02 -7.48 -8.84
CA GLY A 82 6.17 -8.38 -8.95
C GLY A 82 7.12 -8.27 -7.77
N TRP A 83 8.14 -9.14 -7.75
CA TRP A 83 9.08 -9.28 -6.64
C TRP A 83 9.78 -7.98 -6.24
N MET A 84 10.32 -7.24 -7.20
CA MET A 84 11.02 -5.99 -6.87
C MET A 84 10.08 -4.94 -6.28
N HIS A 85 8.81 -4.94 -6.70
CA HIS A 85 7.80 -4.02 -6.19
C HIS A 85 7.45 -4.34 -4.73
N ILE A 86 7.19 -5.62 -4.40
CA ILE A 86 6.89 -5.99 -3.01
C ILE A 86 8.11 -5.84 -2.11
N LEU A 87 9.28 -6.30 -2.53
CA LEU A 87 10.50 -6.21 -1.72
C LEU A 87 10.87 -4.76 -1.41
N GLY A 88 10.78 -3.87 -2.41
CA GLY A 88 11.01 -2.44 -2.19
C GLY A 88 10.02 -1.85 -1.18
N ASN A 89 8.72 -2.09 -1.36
CA ASN A 89 7.70 -1.61 -0.43
C ASN A 89 7.92 -2.15 0.99
N MET A 90 8.14 -3.44 1.13
CA MET A 90 8.30 -4.06 2.45
C MET A 90 9.59 -3.64 3.15
N LEU A 91 10.67 -3.39 2.39
CA LEU A 91 11.92 -2.85 2.93
C LEU A 91 11.69 -1.47 3.57
N TYR A 92 11.06 -0.55 2.86
CA TYR A 92 10.78 0.78 3.40
C TYR A 92 9.82 0.72 4.59
N LEU A 93 8.79 -0.11 4.52
CA LEU A 93 7.86 -0.28 5.63
C LEU A 93 8.54 -0.91 6.85
N TRP A 94 9.46 -1.87 6.64
CA TRP A 94 10.25 -2.49 7.71
C TRP A 94 11.14 -1.48 8.43
N ILE A 95 11.85 -0.61 7.68
CA ILE A 95 12.84 0.32 8.24
C ILE A 95 12.20 1.51 8.94
N PHE A 96 11.10 2.04 8.40
CA PHE A 96 10.50 3.29 8.89
C PHE A 96 9.18 3.11 9.63
N GLY A 97 8.51 1.98 9.40
CA GLY A 97 7.17 1.72 9.95
C GLY A 97 7.17 1.53 11.46
N ASP A 98 8.19 0.88 12.00
CA ASP A 98 8.31 0.60 13.44
C ASP A 98 8.42 1.88 14.27
N ASN A 99 9.21 2.84 13.83
CA ASN A 99 9.40 4.14 14.49
C ASN A 99 8.13 4.99 14.47
N VAL A 100 7.43 5.00 13.33
CA VAL A 100 6.16 5.73 13.20
C VAL A 100 5.06 5.06 14.03
N GLU A 101 5.01 3.73 14.02
CA GLU A 101 4.07 2.95 14.87
C GLU A 101 4.35 3.19 16.37
N ASP A 102 5.61 3.17 16.79
CA ASP A 102 5.98 3.43 18.19
C ASP A 102 5.59 4.84 18.63
N SER A 103 5.78 5.83 17.76
CA SER A 103 5.43 7.23 18.01
C SER A 103 3.91 7.47 18.09
N MET A 104 3.14 6.92 17.16
CA MET A 104 1.69 7.12 17.08
C MET A 104 0.90 6.18 17.99
N GLY A 105 1.44 5.00 18.29
CA GLY A 105 0.76 3.85 18.88
C GLY A 105 -0.04 3.05 17.83
N LYS A 106 -0.22 1.76 18.11
CA LYS A 106 -0.73 0.74 17.17
C LYS A 106 -2.02 1.12 16.44
N PHE A 107 -3.04 1.53 17.20
CA PHE A 107 -4.36 1.83 16.65
C PHE A 107 -4.32 3.06 15.70
N LYS A 108 -3.63 4.13 16.12
CA LYS A 108 -3.51 5.34 15.29
C LYS A 108 -2.69 5.06 14.04
N PHE A 109 -1.60 4.28 14.16
CA PHE A 109 -0.79 3.88 13.02
C PHE A 109 -1.58 3.05 12.00
N PHE A 110 -2.40 2.08 12.46
CA PHE A 110 -3.28 1.32 11.59
C PHE A 110 -4.20 2.24 10.77
N ILE A 111 -4.93 3.14 11.44
CA ILE A 111 -5.84 4.08 10.76
C ILE A 111 -5.06 5.00 9.82
N PHE A 112 -3.92 5.54 10.27
CA PHE A 112 -3.06 6.40 9.48
C PHE A 112 -2.59 5.71 8.18
N TYR A 113 -2.10 4.48 8.28
CA TYR A 113 -1.65 3.70 7.12
C TYR A 113 -2.76 3.51 6.08
N ILE A 114 -3.97 3.14 6.53
CA ILE A 114 -5.13 2.97 5.65
C ILE A 114 -5.54 4.30 5.00
N LEU A 115 -5.56 5.40 5.76
CA LEU A 115 -5.87 6.72 5.20
C LEU A 115 -4.83 7.17 4.17
N CYS A 116 -3.56 6.90 4.39
CA CYS A 116 -2.50 7.19 3.42
C CYS A 116 -2.64 6.32 2.15
N ALA A 117 -3.03 5.05 2.27
CA ALA A 117 -3.31 4.19 1.12
C ALA A 117 -4.46 4.76 0.27
N ILE A 118 -5.58 5.11 0.91
CA ILE A 118 -6.73 5.75 0.25
C ILE A 118 -6.32 7.06 -0.42
N SER A 119 -5.57 7.91 0.28
CA SER A 119 -5.10 9.20 -0.25
C SER A 119 -4.21 9.03 -1.47
N GLY A 120 -3.30 8.04 -1.46
CA GLY A 120 -2.45 7.71 -2.60
C GLY A 120 -3.27 7.27 -3.82
N SER A 121 -4.26 6.42 -3.62
CA SER A 121 -5.19 5.99 -4.69
C SER A 121 -6.01 7.17 -5.23
N LEU A 122 -6.50 8.05 -4.35
CA LEU A 122 -7.26 9.24 -4.77
C LEU A 122 -6.39 10.26 -5.52
N LEU A 123 -5.14 10.47 -5.12
CA LEU A 123 -4.20 11.30 -5.87
C LEU A 123 -4.00 10.78 -7.30
N GLN A 124 -3.88 9.48 -7.45
CA GLN A 124 -3.78 8.85 -8.77
C GLN A 124 -5.07 9.03 -9.58
N TYR A 125 -6.23 8.90 -8.93
CA TYR A 125 -7.53 9.19 -9.54
C TYR A 125 -7.61 10.63 -10.06
N TYR A 126 -7.25 11.61 -9.24
CA TYR A 126 -7.27 13.01 -9.66
C TYR A 126 -6.28 13.33 -10.78
N SER A 127 -5.17 12.61 -10.86
CA SER A 127 -4.20 12.76 -11.94
C SER A 127 -4.71 12.25 -13.28
N ASN A 128 -5.48 11.16 -13.30
CA ASN A 128 -6.07 10.58 -14.52
C ASN A 128 -7.36 9.79 -14.18
N PRO A 129 -8.52 10.46 -14.10
CA PRO A 129 -9.79 9.83 -13.72
C PRO A 129 -10.32 8.78 -14.71
N SER A 130 -9.87 8.84 -15.96
CA SER A 130 -10.29 7.93 -17.04
C SER A 130 -9.30 6.80 -17.28
N SER A 131 -8.32 6.59 -16.40
CA SER A 131 -7.36 5.50 -16.52
C SER A 131 -8.02 4.15 -16.26
N ASP A 132 -7.87 3.21 -17.18
CA ASP A 132 -8.27 1.81 -17.09
C ASP A 132 -7.14 0.92 -16.56
N ILE A 133 -5.98 1.51 -16.24
CA ILE A 133 -4.81 0.79 -15.74
C ILE A 133 -4.99 0.46 -14.26
N PRO A 134 -4.88 -0.82 -13.87
CA PRO A 134 -4.95 -1.24 -12.47
C PRO A 134 -3.79 -0.66 -11.64
N ILE A 135 -4.11 0.02 -10.55
CA ILE A 135 -3.16 0.56 -9.58
C ILE A 135 -3.04 -0.43 -8.43
N VAL A 136 -1.81 -0.80 -8.10
CA VAL A 136 -1.47 -1.75 -7.03
C VAL A 136 -0.25 -1.29 -6.26
N GLY A 137 -0.17 -1.67 -5.00
CA GLY A 137 1.01 -1.49 -4.15
C GLY A 137 0.80 -0.62 -2.92
N ALA A 138 1.58 -0.90 -1.90
CA ALA A 138 1.57 -0.19 -0.62
C ALA A 138 2.21 1.21 -0.68
N SER A 139 2.74 1.63 -1.84
CA SER A 139 3.58 2.83 -1.99
C SER A 139 2.92 4.13 -1.52
N GLY A 140 1.59 4.28 -1.72
CA GLY A 140 0.85 5.44 -1.21
C GLY A 140 0.85 5.51 0.32
N ALA A 141 0.60 4.38 0.99
CA ALA A 141 0.68 4.28 2.45
C ALA A 141 2.11 4.51 2.96
N ILE A 142 3.09 3.91 2.30
CA ILE A 142 4.51 4.03 2.65
C ILE A 142 5.01 5.46 2.46
N ALA A 143 4.55 6.18 1.44
CA ALA A 143 4.86 7.60 1.27
C ALA A 143 4.39 8.42 2.49
N GLY A 144 3.21 8.12 3.05
CA GLY A 144 2.74 8.71 4.29
C GLY A 144 3.62 8.36 5.49
N VAL A 145 4.04 7.09 5.61
CA VAL A 145 4.98 6.63 6.66
C VAL A 145 6.30 7.40 6.56
N LEU A 146 6.89 7.49 5.37
CA LEU A 146 8.13 8.24 5.14
C LEU A 146 7.99 9.73 5.46
N GLY A 147 6.89 10.36 5.01
CA GLY A 147 6.60 11.75 5.34
C GLY A 147 6.49 12.00 6.85
N SER A 148 5.81 11.10 7.56
CA SER A 148 5.73 11.15 9.02
C SER A 148 7.08 10.94 9.70
N TYR A 149 7.87 9.98 9.23
CA TYR A 149 9.20 9.72 9.74
C TYR A 149 10.10 10.97 9.65
N LEU A 150 10.12 11.66 8.50
CA LEU A 150 10.89 12.87 8.30
C LEU A 150 10.47 14.01 9.24
N ILE A 151 9.19 14.09 9.61
CA ILE A 151 8.68 15.09 10.56
C ILE A 151 9.05 14.71 11.99
N LEU A 152 8.92 13.44 12.36
CA LEU A 152 9.18 12.95 13.72
C LEU A 152 10.68 12.89 14.04
N TYR A 153 11.49 12.58 13.04
CA TYR A 153 12.94 12.36 13.17
C TYR A 153 13.76 13.23 12.20
N PRO A 154 13.65 14.57 12.25
CA PRO A 154 14.26 15.46 11.25
C PRO A 154 15.81 15.49 11.29
N LYS A 155 16.41 14.85 12.29
CA LYS A 155 17.88 14.74 12.46
C LYS A 155 18.38 13.30 12.28
N ALA A 156 17.53 12.39 11.86
CA ALA A 156 17.96 11.02 11.55
C ALA A 156 18.89 11.04 10.32
N ASN A 157 20.04 10.37 10.43
CA ASN A 157 21.05 10.24 9.38
C ASN A 157 20.87 8.93 8.61
#